data_03fba55050b9dd623bd94b60cf3328da
#
_entry.id   03fba55050b9dd623bd94b60cf3328da
#
_cell.length_a   1.000
_cell.length_b   1.000
_cell.length_c   1.000
_cell.angle_alpha   90.00
_cell.angle_beta   90.00
_cell.angle_gamma   90.00
#
_symmetry.space_group_name_H-M   'P 1'
#
loop_
_entity.id
_entity.type
_entity.pdbx_description
1 polymer ?
#
loop_
_entity_poly.entity_id
_entity_poly.type
_entity_poly.pdbx_seq_one_letter_code
_entity_poly.pdbx_strand_id
1 'polypeptide(L)'
;MPDIRTLVPHSGQMVLLDRVLNADTDNLCAEVRIHAASMLAGEQGVGAWVGIEYMAQAIAAHAGWLALERGEPVKVGFLLGSRKYEAKLSYFAPGSVLQVHVHRVLQAENGLGAFECRIDVVGGQAGAATGTVTVFQPDNVNQFLKDGNVA
;
A
#
# COMPACT_ATOMS: atom_id res chain seq x y z
N MET A 1 11.24 -12.35 -6.57
CA MET A 1 10.11 -11.40 -6.40
C MET A 1 10.24 -10.29 -7.44
N PRO A 2 9.18 -9.94 -8.16
CA PRO A 2 9.24 -8.86 -9.15
C PRO A 2 9.66 -7.53 -8.53
N ASP A 3 10.24 -6.64 -9.35
CA ASP A 3 10.57 -5.29 -8.94
C ASP A 3 9.29 -4.55 -8.58
N ILE A 4 9.29 -3.85 -7.44
CA ILE A 4 8.13 -3.11 -6.95
C ILE A 4 7.61 -2.11 -7.99
N ARG A 5 8.50 -1.52 -8.79
CA ARG A 5 8.14 -0.53 -9.80
C ARG A 5 7.31 -1.11 -10.93
N THR A 6 7.31 -2.44 -11.11
CA THR A 6 6.46 -3.12 -12.09
C THR A 6 5.08 -3.47 -11.55
N LEU A 7 4.90 -3.39 -10.22
CA LEU A 7 3.67 -3.81 -9.55
C LEU A 7 2.74 -2.65 -9.23
N VAL A 8 3.27 -1.45 -9.03
CA VAL A 8 2.48 -0.28 -8.66
C VAL A 8 2.31 0.67 -9.83
N PRO A 9 1.18 1.43 -9.90
CA PRO A 9 0.99 2.43 -10.95
C PRO A 9 1.85 3.68 -10.77
N HIS A 10 2.43 3.86 -9.58
CA HIS A 10 3.28 4.99 -9.25
C HIS A 10 4.62 4.92 -10.00
N SER A 11 5.29 6.04 -10.15
CA SER A 11 6.60 6.10 -10.81
C SER A 11 7.54 7.09 -10.12
N GLY A 12 8.84 6.88 -10.31
CA GLY A 12 9.88 7.75 -9.78
C GLY A 12 9.84 7.86 -8.27
N GLN A 13 9.90 9.10 -7.77
CA GLN A 13 9.87 9.37 -6.33
C GLN A 13 8.53 9.09 -5.66
N MET A 14 7.47 8.89 -6.45
CA MET A 14 6.16 8.54 -5.92
C MET A 14 6.08 7.09 -5.48
N VAL A 15 7.03 6.24 -5.84
CA VAL A 15 7.13 4.88 -5.33
C VAL A 15 7.82 4.93 -3.97
N LEU A 16 7.03 4.76 -2.92
CA LEU A 16 7.51 4.87 -1.54
C LEU A 16 8.01 3.54 -0.97
N LEU A 17 7.59 2.41 -1.54
CA LEU A 17 8.03 1.09 -1.11
C LEU A 17 9.38 0.76 -1.77
N ASP A 18 10.28 0.14 -1.01
CA ASP A 18 11.59 -0.26 -1.53
C ASP A 18 11.54 -1.62 -2.23
N ARG A 19 10.84 -2.58 -1.65
CA ARG A 19 10.69 -3.92 -2.27
C ARG A 19 9.56 -4.71 -1.64
N VAL A 20 9.09 -5.71 -2.37
CA VAL A 20 8.15 -6.69 -1.85
C VAL A 20 8.95 -7.86 -1.28
N LEU A 21 8.66 -8.23 -0.04
CA LEU A 21 9.32 -9.33 0.65
C LEU A 21 8.65 -10.66 0.37
N ASN A 22 7.32 -10.69 0.40
CA ASN A 22 6.54 -11.88 0.07
C ASN A 22 5.11 -11.48 -0.30
N ALA A 23 4.43 -12.37 -1.01
CA ALA A 23 3.05 -12.18 -1.41
C ALA A 23 2.37 -13.54 -1.63
N ASP A 24 1.07 -13.57 -1.37
CA ASP A 24 0.20 -14.69 -1.72
C ASP A 24 -1.18 -14.14 -2.12
N THR A 25 -2.16 -15.01 -2.28
CA THR A 25 -3.50 -14.62 -2.75
C THR A 25 -4.14 -13.54 -1.90
N ASP A 26 -3.94 -13.55 -0.60
CA ASP A 26 -4.62 -12.64 0.33
C ASP A 26 -3.67 -11.71 1.09
N ASN A 27 -2.37 -11.88 0.95
CA ASN A 27 -1.38 -11.15 1.74
C ASN A 27 -0.27 -10.59 0.88
N LEU A 28 0.30 -9.48 1.35
CA LEU A 28 1.57 -8.98 0.83
C LEU A 28 2.31 -8.28 1.96
N CYS A 29 3.62 -8.46 1.99
CA CYS A 29 4.52 -7.73 2.88
C CYS A 29 5.55 -6.99 2.05
N ALA A 30 5.69 -5.69 2.29
CA ALA A 30 6.68 -4.84 1.62
C ALA A 30 7.59 -4.18 2.62
N GLU A 31 8.78 -3.80 2.18
CA GLU A 31 9.78 -3.11 2.99
C GLU A 31 9.86 -1.64 2.59
N VAL A 32 9.96 -0.78 3.60
CA VAL A 32 10.24 0.65 3.43
C VAL A 32 11.44 0.99 4.30
N ARG A 33 12.46 1.60 3.71
CA ARG A 33 13.63 2.08 4.44
C ARG A 33 13.54 3.59 4.59
N ILE A 34 13.58 4.07 5.82
CA ILE A 34 13.46 5.51 6.11
C ILE A 34 14.87 6.10 6.17
N HIS A 35 15.12 7.10 5.34
CA HIS A 35 16.39 7.82 5.31
C HIS A 35 16.15 9.31 5.05
N ALA A 36 17.19 10.12 5.17
CA ALA A 36 17.06 11.58 5.05
C ALA A 36 16.51 12.03 3.69
N ALA A 37 16.74 11.25 2.63
CA ALA A 37 16.22 11.52 1.30
C ALA A 37 14.85 10.89 1.02
N SER A 38 14.24 10.23 2.01
CA SER A 38 12.90 9.68 1.86
C SER A 38 11.90 10.78 1.51
N MET A 39 10.96 10.45 0.63
CA MET A 39 9.87 11.37 0.29
C MET A 39 9.14 11.77 1.57
N LEU A 40 8.90 13.08 1.74
CA LEU A 40 8.21 13.65 2.90
C LEU A 40 8.99 13.54 4.22
N ALA A 41 10.29 13.22 4.17
CA ALA A 41 11.13 13.15 5.37
C ALA A 41 11.51 14.56 5.86
N GLY A 42 11.43 14.76 7.18
CA GLY A 42 12.01 15.89 7.89
C GLY A 42 13.14 15.44 8.80
N GLU A 43 13.57 16.30 9.73
CA GLU A 43 14.65 16.00 10.67
C GLU A 43 14.33 14.80 11.57
N GLN A 44 13.06 14.63 11.96
CA GLN A 44 12.60 13.56 12.84
C GLN A 44 12.25 12.28 12.09
N GLY A 45 12.36 12.29 10.77
CA GLY A 45 11.97 11.19 9.92
C GLY A 45 10.71 11.48 9.13
N VAL A 46 9.96 10.44 8.82
CA VAL A 46 8.71 10.54 8.07
C VAL A 46 7.53 10.53 9.04
N GLY A 47 6.64 11.51 8.93
CA GLY A 47 5.45 11.57 9.78
C GLY A 47 4.62 10.29 9.68
N ALA A 48 4.13 9.81 10.82
CA ALA A 48 3.40 8.54 10.88
C ALA A 48 2.15 8.52 10.01
N TRP A 49 1.57 9.69 9.69
CA TRP A 49 0.41 9.80 8.80
C TRP A 49 0.70 9.28 7.38
N VAL A 50 1.96 9.29 6.95
CA VAL A 50 2.37 8.75 5.64
C VAL A 50 2.19 7.23 5.58
N GLY A 51 2.08 6.57 6.73
CA GLY A 51 1.84 5.12 6.78
C GLY A 51 0.60 4.68 6.02
N ILE A 52 -0.42 5.53 5.93
CA ILE A 52 -1.61 5.24 5.11
C ILE A 52 -1.22 5.07 3.65
N GLU A 53 -0.33 5.92 3.16
CA GLU A 53 0.15 5.83 1.78
C GLU A 53 1.01 4.58 1.56
N TYR A 54 1.83 4.21 2.52
CA TYR A 54 2.58 2.94 2.45
C TYR A 54 1.62 1.75 2.34
N MET A 55 0.56 1.76 3.14
CA MET A 55 -0.47 0.71 3.10
C MET A 55 -1.18 0.69 1.73
N ALA A 56 -1.56 1.86 1.21
CA ALA A 56 -2.23 1.96 -0.09
C ALA A 56 -1.33 1.44 -1.23
N GLN A 57 -0.05 1.77 -1.21
CA GLN A 57 0.89 1.29 -2.22
C GLN A 57 1.15 -0.22 -2.09
N ALA A 58 1.18 -0.76 -0.87
CA ALA A 58 1.30 -2.19 -0.65
C ALA A 58 0.08 -2.95 -1.21
N ILE A 59 -1.11 -2.38 -1.06
CA ILE A 59 -2.33 -2.94 -1.64
C ILE A 59 -2.26 -2.91 -3.17
N ALA A 60 -1.79 -1.79 -3.74
CA ALA A 60 -1.60 -1.69 -5.19
C ALA A 60 -0.57 -2.72 -5.69
N ALA A 61 0.51 -2.93 -4.95
CA ALA A 61 1.52 -3.94 -5.27
C ALA A 61 0.93 -5.35 -5.24
N HIS A 62 0.05 -5.63 -4.28
CA HIS A 62 -0.65 -6.92 -4.20
C HIS A 62 -1.52 -7.15 -5.45
N ALA A 63 -2.27 -6.14 -5.85
CA ALA A 63 -3.08 -6.22 -7.07
C ALA A 63 -2.21 -6.45 -8.31
N GLY A 64 -1.06 -5.76 -8.39
CA GLY A 64 -0.11 -5.95 -9.48
C GLY A 64 0.50 -7.34 -9.48
N TRP A 65 0.86 -7.85 -8.31
CA TRP A 65 1.40 -9.21 -8.18
C TRP A 65 0.38 -10.27 -8.63
N LEU A 66 -0.90 -10.13 -8.20
CA LEU A 66 -1.96 -11.03 -8.64
C LEU A 66 -2.17 -10.99 -10.15
N ALA A 67 -2.14 -9.79 -10.74
CA ALA A 67 -2.28 -9.63 -12.18
C ALA A 67 -1.16 -10.35 -12.95
N LEU A 68 0.10 -10.21 -12.49
CA LEU A 68 1.23 -10.91 -13.10
C LEU A 68 1.08 -12.43 -12.99
N GLU A 69 0.65 -12.94 -11.84
CA GLU A 69 0.43 -14.38 -11.64
C GLU A 69 -0.64 -14.94 -12.57
N ARG A 70 -1.61 -14.11 -12.96
CA ARG A 70 -2.71 -14.48 -13.86
C ARG A 70 -2.42 -14.18 -15.32
N GLY A 71 -1.27 -13.56 -15.62
CA GLY A 71 -0.95 -13.11 -16.98
C GLY A 71 -1.83 -11.97 -17.46
N GLU A 72 -2.36 -11.17 -16.54
CA GLU A 72 -3.24 -10.03 -16.84
C GLU A 72 -2.49 -8.71 -16.71
N PRO A 73 -2.97 -7.64 -17.39
CA PRO A 73 -2.40 -6.30 -17.18
C PRO A 73 -2.65 -5.82 -15.74
N VAL A 74 -1.72 -5.01 -15.23
CA VAL A 74 -1.89 -4.38 -13.92
C VAL A 74 -3.02 -3.35 -14.02
N LYS A 75 -3.99 -3.44 -13.10
CA LYS A 75 -5.15 -2.55 -13.06
C LYS A 75 -4.91 -1.38 -12.14
N VAL A 76 -5.51 -0.23 -12.46
CA VAL A 76 -5.47 0.94 -11.59
C VAL A 76 -6.51 0.79 -10.50
N GLY A 77 -6.09 0.94 -9.25
CA GLY A 77 -6.97 0.95 -8.09
C GLY A 77 -7.10 2.37 -7.53
N PHE A 78 -8.23 2.63 -6.89
CA PHE A 78 -8.52 3.91 -6.24
C PHE A 78 -8.68 3.72 -4.74
N LEU A 79 -7.95 4.52 -3.96
CA LEU A 79 -8.13 4.55 -2.52
C LEU A 79 -9.45 5.25 -2.22
N LEU A 80 -10.39 4.54 -1.58
CA LEU A 80 -11.67 5.13 -1.15
C LEU A 80 -11.58 5.71 0.26
N GLY A 81 -10.76 5.14 1.12
CA GLY A 81 -10.59 5.65 2.45
C GLY A 81 -9.83 4.69 3.37
N SER A 82 -9.51 5.20 4.53
CA SER A 82 -8.94 4.42 5.61
C SER A 82 -9.81 4.57 6.85
N ARG A 83 -9.90 3.51 7.64
CA ARG A 83 -10.66 3.49 8.88
C ARG A 83 -9.75 3.03 10.00
N LYS A 84 -9.92 3.62 11.19
CA LYS A 84 -9.21 3.18 12.39
C LYS A 84 -7.69 3.21 12.23
N TYR A 85 -7.16 4.17 11.43
CA TYR A 85 -5.72 4.32 11.35
C TYR A 85 -5.19 4.83 12.68
N GLU A 86 -4.34 4.04 13.32
CA GLU A 86 -3.72 4.36 14.59
C GLU A 86 -2.22 4.15 14.47
N ALA A 87 -1.46 5.15 14.91
CA ALA A 87 -0.01 5.06 14.99
C ALA A 87 0.43 5.27 16.43
N LYS A 88 1.30 4.40 16.94
CA LYS A 88 1.81 4.45 18.30
C LYS A 88 3.04 5.36 18.42
N LEU A 89 3.46 5.97 17.31
CA LEU A 89 4.58 6.89 17.25
C LEU A 89 4.20 8.05 16.34
N SER A 90 4.91 9.17 16.49
CA SER A 90 4.64 10.37 15.69
C SER A 90 5.40 10.37 14.37
N TYR A 91 6.54 9.71 14.34
CA TYR A 91 7.43 9.67 13.18
C TYR A 91 8.03 8.28 13.03
N PHE A 92 8.23 7.87 11.78
CA PHE A 92 9.12 6.74 11.46
C PHE A 92 10.53 7.31 11.40
N ALA A 93 11.36 6.93 12.37
CA ALA A 93 12.68 7.53 12.58
C ALA A 93 13.63 7.25 11.40
N PRO A 94 14.55 8.19 11.09
CA PRO A 94 15.59 7.93 10.10
C PRO A 94 16.40 6.69 10.46
N GLY A 95 16.71 5.87 9.46
CA GLY A 95 17.44 4.61 9.66
C GLY A 95 16.56 3.43 10.00
N SER A 96 15.27 3.64 10.28
CA SER A 96 14.36 2.53 10.54
C SER A 96 14.01 1.80 9.24
N VAL A 97 13.75 0.50 9.40
CA VAL A 97 13.24 -0.36 8.34
C VAL A 97 11.84 -0.78 8.74
N LEU A 98 10.89 -0.53 7.86
CA LEU A 98 9.48 -0.85 8.10
C LEU A 98 9.08 -2.08 7.29
N GLN A 99 8.22 -2.91 7.86
CA GLN A 99 7.53 -3.97 7.13
C GLN A 99 6.05 -3.61 7.10
N VAL A 100 5.52 -3.44 5.90
CA VAL A 100 4.12 -3.08 5.65
C VAL A 100 3.39 -4.34 5.26
N HIS A 101 2.49 -4.80 6.11
CA HIS A 101 1.68 -6.00 5.89
C HIS A 101 0.27 -5.59 5.51
N VAL A 102 -0.22 -6.14 4.43
CA VAL A 102 -1.62 -5.98 4.02
C VAL A 102 -2.27 -7.34 3.86
N HIS A 103 -3.46 -7.49 4.42
CA HIS A 103 -4.24 -8.72 4.39
C HIS A 103 -5.63 -8.41 3.86
N ARG A 104 -5.98 -9.04 2.73
CA ARG A 104 -7.28 -8.84 2.11
C ARG A 104 -8.37 -9.55 2.90
N VAL A 105 -9.37 -8.81 3.38
CA VAL A 105 -10.50 -9.34 4.14
C VAL A 105 -11.80 -9.32 3.37
N LEU A 106 -11.86 -8.57 2.28
CA LEU A 106 -13.02 -8.49 1.41
C LEU A 106 -12.58 -8.28 -0.04
N GLN A 107 -13.19 -9.04 -0.94
CA GLN A 107 -13.05 -8.84 -2.38
C GLN A 107 -14.43 -9.05 -2.99
N ALA A 108 -15.08 -7.95 -3.39
CA ALA A 108 -16.39 -8.00 -4.01
C ALA A 108 -16.27 -8.06 -5.53
N GLU A 109 -17.28 -8.61 -6.18
CA GLU A 109 -17.32 -8.75 -7.64
C GLU A 109 -17.28 -7.41 -8.36
N ASN A 110 -17.81 -6.35 -7.73
CA ASN A 110 -17.81 -5.02 -8.32
C ASN A 110 -16.45 -4.30 -8.26
N GLY A 111 -15.42 -4.96 -7.73
CA GLY A 111 -14.08 -4.39 -7.62
C GLY A 111 -13.77 -3.74 -6.28
N LEU A 112 -14.72 -3.72 -5.34
CA LEU A 112 -14.49 -3.21 -4.00
C LEU A 112 -13.66 -4.19 -3.19
N GLY A 113 -12.61 -3.70 -2.53
CA GLY A 113 -11.76 -4.50 -1.67
C GLY A 113 -11.51 -3.81 -0.34
N ALA A 114 -11.29 -4.61 0.69
CA ALA A 114 -10.90 -4.10 2.01
C ALA A 114 -9.74 -4.90 2.53
N PHE A 115 -8.80 -4.21 3.16
CA PHE A 115 -7.56 -4.79 3.68
C PHE A 115 -7.34 -4.36 5.11
N GLU A 116 -6.95 -5.31 5.96
CA GLU A 116 -6.36 -5.01 7.26
C GLU A 116 -4.87 -4.82 7.09
N CYS A 117 -4.35 -3.72 7.59
CA CYS A 117 -2.98 -3.30 7.36
C CYS A 117 -2.24 -3.08 8.66
N ARG A 118 -0.95 -3.39 8.66
CA ARG A 118 -0.06 -3.21 9.81
C ARG A 118 1.32 -2.81 9.34
N ILE A 119 1.93 -1.89 10.08
CA ILE A 119 3.33 -1.51 9.87
C ILE A 119 4.11 -1.89 11.12
N ASP A 120 5.14 -2.70 10.95
CA ASP A 120 6.07 -3.07 12.01
C ASP A 120 7.39 -2.35 11.77
N VAL A 121 8.05 -1.92 12.85
CA VAL A 121 9.43 -1.42 12.80
C VAL A 121 10.34 -2.60 13.11
N VAL A 122 11.21 -2.94 12.16
CA VAL A 122 12.13 -4.08 12.31
C VAL A 122 13.10 -3.83 13.48
N GLY A 123 13.17 -4.78 14.39
CA GLY A 123 13.98 -4.64 15.60
C GLY A 123 13.42 -3.69 16.63
N GLY A 124 12.22 -3.18 16.41
CA GLY A 124 11.54 -2.23 17.28
C GLY A 124 10.09 -2.63 17.50
N GLN A 125 9.19 -1.66 17.37
CA GLN A 125 7.79 -1.86 17.72
C GLN A 125 7.03 -2.62 16.64
N ALA A 126 6.42 -3.76 17.02
CA ALA A 126 5.43 -4.45 16.20
C ALA A 126 4.10 -3.70 16.28
N GLY A 127 3.40 -3.61 15.16
CA GLY A 127 2.13 -2.90 15.12
C GLY A 127 2.29 -1.41 15.41
N ALA A 128 3.39 -0.80 14.96
CA ALA A 128 3.63 0.64 15.13
C ALA A 128 2.51 1.47 14.50
N ALA A 129 1.89 0.98 13.44
CA ALA A 129 0.69 1.55 12.85
C ALA A 129 -0.23 0.42 12.39
N THR A 130 -1.54 0.64 12.50
CA THR A 130 -2.56 -0.31 12.04
C THR A 130 -3.71 0.47 11.41
N GLY A 131 -4.44 -0.17 10.51
CA GLY A 131 -5.60 0.46 9.90
C GLY A 131 -6.32 -0.49 8.96
N THR A 132 -7.53 -0.10 8.57
CA THR A 132 -8.32 -0.77 7.54
C THR A 132 -8.39 0.16 6.34
N VAL A 133 -8.02 -0.33 5.18
CA VAL A 133 -8.00 0.45 3.94
C VAL A 133 -8.99 -0.17 2.95
N THR A 134 -9.87 0.66 2.41
CA THR A 134 -10.83 0.28 1.39
C THR A 134 -10.39 0.84 0.06
N VAL A 135 -10.39 -0.01 -0.95
CA VAL A 135 -9.98 0.36 -2.31
C VAL A 135 -11.05 -0.07 -3.30
N PHE A 136 -11.07 0.60 -4.44
CA PHE A 136 -11.94 0.23 -5.56
C PHE A 136 -11.07 0.01 -6.78
N GLN A 137 -11.18 -1.17 -7.40
CA GLN A 137 -10.44 -1.53 -8.61
C GLN A 137 -11.43 -2.07 -9.64
N PRO A 138 -11.99 -1.19 -10.49
CA PRO A 138 -12.94 -1.61 -11.50
C PRO A 138 -12.24 -2.41 -12.60
N ASP A 139 -12.96 -3.34 -13.24
CA ASP A 139 -12.45 -4.11 -14.35
C ASP A 139 -12.15 -3.23 -15.57
N ASN A 140 -12.92 -2.18 -15.73
CA ASN A 140 -12.75 -1.22 -16.80
C ASN A 140 -12.73 0.19 -16.24
N VAL A 141 -11.53 0.80 -16.19
CA VAL A 141 -11.33 2.15 -15.66
C VAL A 141 -12.11 3.20 -16.45
N ASN A 142 -12.12 3.09 -17.78
CA ASN A 142 -12.84 4.05 -18.63
C ASN A 142 -14.33 4.02 -18.38
N GLN A 143 -14.90 2.83 -18.22
CA GLN A 143 -16.31 2.69 -17.90
C GLN A 143 -16.62 3.25 -16.52
N PHE A 144 -15.76 3.01 -15.52
CA PHE A 144 -15.91 3.56 -14.18
C PHE A 144 -15.92 5.09 -14.21
N LEU A 145 -14.95 5.70 -14.89
CA LEU A 145 -14.87 7.16 -14.99
C LEU A 145 -16.10 7.75 -15.69
N LYS A 146 -16.62 7.07 -16.69
CA LYS A 146 -17.85 7.47 -17.40
C LYS A 146 -19.07 7.37 -16.47
N ASP A 147 -19.26 6.25 -15.81
CA ASP A 147 -20.41 5.99 -14.94
C ASP A 147 -20.34 6.80 -13.64
N GLY A 148 -19.14 6.97 -13.10
CA GLY A 148 -18.92 7.75 -11.87
C GLY A 148 -19.26 9.22 -12.02
N ASN A 149 -19.21 9.76 -13.24
CA ASN A 149 -19.58 11.15 -13.52
C ASN A 149 -21.09 11.34 -13.66
N VAL A 150 -21.85 10.27 -13.71
CA VAL A 150 -23.29 10.30 -13.84
C VAL A 150 -24.01 10.31 -12.50
N ALA A 151 -23.30 9.91 -11.47
CA ALA A 151 -23.87 9.80 -10.12
C ALA A 151 -24.08 11.16 -9.45
#